data_cc796fe8beaf6b46ff96357095847681
#
_entry.id   cc796fe8beaf6b46ff96357095847681
#
_cell.length_a   1.000
_cell.length_b   1.000
_cell.length_c   1.000
_cell.angle_alpha   90.00
_cell.angle_beta   90.00
_cell.angle_gamma   90.00
#
_symmetry.space_group_name_H-M   'P 1'
#
loop_
_entity.id
_entity.type
_entity.pdbx_description
1 polymer ?
#
loop_
_entity_poly.entity_id
_entity_poly.type
_entity_poly.pdbx_seq_one_letter_code
_entity_poly.pdbx_strand_id
1 'polypeptide(L)'
;PVAASGASAVGVAGKAASASVNPALTVSTVMPETAAWPITVTANGSIAAWQEGIVGAEVGGLRLERVKVEVGDKVHKGDVLAYLRQDSINSDVTLSKAALAEAEAMLAEARANASRARSLQPTDMISKQDALRATTAEQTAMARVDSARAQLAANQLRLTQTKVVAPDDGVVSARSATVGAVVQSGQELFRIVRRGRLEWRAEVAAADMHRLKPEMAATLAAAGGPSLTGKVRIVAPTVDTSTRNGLVYVDLDPQSVKASGVKPGMFANGQFDIGQAQGLTVPQTAVQLRDGFAYVARVGADNKVALTKVQVGRRMSGRVEVVKGLDANTPVVASGVGFLTDGDTVRVVAQAASK
;
A
#
# COMPACT_ATOMS: atom_id res chain seq x y z
N PRO A 1 48.22 -108.63 -0.89
CA PRO A 1 48.67 -108.54 -2.25
C PRO A 1 47.87 -107.57 -3.09
N VAL A 2 48.64 -106.76 -3.73
CA VAL A 2 48.50 -106.37 -5.14
C VAL A 2 47.34 -105.45 -5.51
N ALA A 3 47.46 -104.36 -6.13
CA ALA A 3 48.29 -103.70 -7.10
C ALA A 3 47.55 -102.38 -7.36
N ALA A 4 48.23 -101.29 -7.39
CA ALA A 4 48.74 -100.49 -8.43
C ALA A 4 47.75 -100.12 -9.59
N SER A 5 47.73 -98.86 -9.88
CA SER A 5 47.66 -98.15 -11.14
C SER A 5 46.62 -96.99 -11.11
N GLY A 6 46.87 -95.79 -11.45
CA GLY A 6 47.70 -95.22 -12.39
C GLY A 6 47.00 -93.85 -12.79
N ALA A 7 47.78 -92.87 -12.98
CA ALA A 7 47.52 -91.51 -13.32
C ALA A 7 46.44 -91.16 -14.35
N SER A 8 45.91 -89.93 -14.20
CA SER A 8 46.00 -88.87 -15.26
C SER A 8 45.36 -87.60 -14.79
N ALA A 9 46.17 -86.57 -14.80
CA ALA A 9 45.75 -85.19 -14.60
C ALA A 9 45.09 -84.65 -15.87
N VAL A 10 43.89 -84.08 -15.70
CA VAL A 10 43.30 -83.19 -16.70
C VAL A 10 43.00 -81.89 -16.05
N GLY A 11 43.74 -80.88 -16.46
CA GLY A 11 43.54 -79.51 -16.07
C GLY A 11 42.23 -78.95 -16.61
N VAL A 12 41.36 -78.44 -15.72
CA VAL A 12 40.16 -77.70 -16.10
C VAL A 12 40.48 -76.25 -15.76
N ALA A 13 40.68 -75.45 -16.82
CA ALA A 13 40.73 -74.00 -16.78
C ALA A 13 39.39 -73.48 -16.25
N GLY A 14 39.36 -73.00 -15.03
CA GLY A 14 38.22 -72.31 -14.46
C GLY A 14 38.05 -70.96 -15.10
N LYS A 15 37.09 -70.85 -15.99
CA LYS A 15 36.57 -69.57 -16.51
C LYS A 15 35.95 -68.80 -15.36
N ALA A 16 36.63 -67.69 -14.96
CA ALA A 16 36.05 -66.73 -13.99
C ALA A 16 34.70 -66.20 -14.54
N ALA A 17 33.63 -66.65 -13.97
CA ALA A 17 32.31 -66.10 -14.24
C ALA A 17 32.26 -64.68 -13.65
N SER A 18 32.22 -63.68 -14.53
CA SER A 18 31.85 -62.34 -14.12
C SER A 18 30.46 -62.41 -13.50
N ALA A 19 30.38 -62.20 -12.19
CA ALA A 19 29.11 -62.09 -11.50
C ALA A 19 28.38 -60.84 -12.09
N SER A 20 27.37 -61.10 -12.91
CA SER A 20 26.45 -60.03 -13.34
C SER A 20 25.69 -59.59 -12.11
N VAL A 21 26.05 -58.46 -11.55
CA VAL A 21 25.31 -57.83 -10.47
C VAL A 21 23.97 -57.46 -11.05
N ASN A 22 22.90 -58.15 -10.67
CA ASN A 22 21.53 -57.76 -11.08
C ASN A 22 21.20 -56.42 -10.45
N PRO A 23 20.81 -55.42 -11.26
CA PRO A 23 20.44 -54.09 -10.72
C PRO A 23 19.22 -54.23 -9.80
N ALA A 24 19.29 -53.68 -8.59
CA ALA A 24 18.24 -53.76 -7.59
C ALA A 24 16.95 -53.04 -8.04
N LEU A 25 17.10 -51.95 -8.79
CA LEU A 25 16.00 -51.13 -9.25
C LEU A 25 16.35 -50.39 -10.56
N THR A 26 15.33 -50.23 -11.44
CA THR A 26 15.45 -49.31 -12.58
C THR A 26 15.07 -47.89 -12.16
N VAL A 27 15.97 -46.95 -12.36
CA VAL A 27 15.76 -45.55 -11.94
C VAL A 27 15.92 -44.59 -13.11
N SER A 28 15.19 -43.50 -13.08
CA SER A 28 15.44 -42.35 -13.95
C SER A 28 16.34 -41.34 -13.24
N THR A 29 17.27 -40.77 -13.95
CA THR A 29 18.17 -39.73 -13.41
C THR A 29 17.82 -38.37 -14.01
N VAL A 30 18.05 -37.33 -13.23
CA VAL A 30 17.93 -35.92 -13.63
C VAL A 30 19.15 -35.17 -13.20
N MET A 31 19.58 -34.23 -14.03
CA MET A 31 20.64 -33.30 -13.66
C MET A 31 20.03 -32.18 -12.80
N PRO A 32 20.71 -31.75 -11.72
CA PRO A 32 20.30 -30.56 -11.00
C PRO A 32 20.32 -29.34 -11.93
N GLU A 33 19.32 -28.51 -11.85
CA GLU A 33 19.20 -27.30 -12.68
C GLU A 33 19.30 -26.06 -11.82
N THR A 34 20.03 -25.07 -12.30
CA THR A 34 20.05 -23.75 -11.67
C THR A 34 18.81 -22.97 -12.11
N ALA A 35 17.97 -22.61 -11.18
CA ALA A 35 16.75 -21.83 -11.43
C ALA A 35 16.78 -20.53 -10.64
N ALA A 36 16.23 -19.48 -11.25
CA ALA A 36 16.01 -18.21 -10.57
C ALA A 36 14.77 -18.30 -9.69
N TRP A 37 14.95 -18.08 -8.40
CA TRP A 37 13.88 -18.18 -7.42
C TRP A 37 13.58 -16.82 -6.81
N PRO A 38 12.30 -16.40 -6.73
CA PRO A 38 11.95 -15.14 -6.13
C PRO A 38 12.33 -15.14 -4.64
N ILE A 39 12.88 -14.02 -4.21
CA ILE A 39 13.09 -13.74 -2.79
C ILE A 39 11.97 -12.82 -2.37
N THR A 40 11.16 -13.25 -1.42
CA THR A 40 10.03 -12.46 -0.92
C THR A 40 10.16 -12.21 0.57
N VAL A 41 9.68 -11.05 1.01
CA VAL A 41 9.47 -10.71 2.42
C VAL A 41 7.97 -10.73 2.65
N THR A 42 7.50 -11.58 3.56
CA THR A 42 6.08 -11.65 3.95
C THR A 42 5.78 -10.57 4.99
N ALA A 43 4.59 -10.02 4.91
CA ALA A 43 4.08 -9.05 5.86
C ALA A 43 2.58 -9.17 6.02
N ASN A 44 2.08 -8.69 7.11
CA ASN A 44 0.66 -8.55 7.39
C ASN A 44 0.36 -7.09 7.76
N GLY A 45 -0.88 -6.68 7.61
CA GLY A 45 -1.25 -5.31 7.93
C GLY A 45 -2.66 -4.96 7.51
N SER A 46 -3.07 -3.73 7.74
CA SER A 46 -4.40 -3.25 7.40
C SER A 46 -4.40 -2.40 6.14
N ILE A 47 -5.48 -2.50 5.38
CA ILE A 47 -5.79 -1.58 4.28
C ILE A 47 -6.40 -0.33 4.91
N ALA A 48 -5.89 0.83 4.57
CA ALA A 48 -6.37 2.11 5.08
C ALA A 48 -6.58 3.11 3.93
N ALA A 49 -7.34 4.16 4.20
CA ALA A 49 -7.34 5.31 3.31
C ALA A 49 -5.94 5.93 3.29
N TRP A 50 -5.42 6.24 2.09
CA TRP A 50 -4.16 6.96 1.96
C TRP A 50 -4.18 8.29 2.73
N GLN A 51 -5.29 9.01 2.60
CA GLN A 51 -5.56 10.21 3.37
C GLN A 51 -7.06 10.38 3.55
N GLU A 52 -7.47 10.67 4.78
CA GLU A 52 -8.83 11.06 5.09
C GLU A 52 -8.91 12.58 5.23
N GLY A 53 -9.87 13.18 4.52
CA GLY A 53 -10.26 14.56 4.70
C GLY A 53 -11.37 14.64 5.74
N ILE A 54 -11.11 15.37 6.83
CA ILE A 54 -12.15 15.68 7.81
C ILE A 54 -12.84 16.97 7.36
N VAL A 55 -14.16 16.92 7.26
CA VAL A 55 -14.99 18.08 6.92
C VAL A 55 -15.77 18.47 8.16
N GLY A 56 -15.40 19.59 8.75
CA GLY A 56 -16.04 20.17 9.93
C GLY A 56 -16.91 21.37 9.60
N ALA A 57 -17.71 21.79 10.56
CA ALA A 57 -18.42 23.06 10.50
C ALA A 57 -17.44 24.24 10.72
N GLU A 58 -17.37 25.17 9.77
CA GLU A 58 -16.55 26.37 9.92
C GLU A 58 -17.23 27.42 10.84
N VAL A 59 -18.57 27.42 10.85
CA VAL A 59 -19.39 28.33 11.68
C VAL A 59 -20.17 27.50 12.70
N GLY A 60 -20.09 27.90 13.97
CA GLY A 60 -20.82 27.27 15.07
C GLY A 60 -22.10 27.98 15.45
N GLY A 61 -22.92 27.32 16.31
CA GLY A 61 -24.19 27.86 16.84
C GLY A 61 -25.34 27.79 15.86
N LEU A 62 -25.17 27.20 14.70
CA LEU A 62 -26.21 27.07 13.68
C LEU A 62 -26.77 25.65 13.65
N ARG A 63 -28.06 25.54 13.35
CA ARG A 63 -28.73 24.25 13.17
C ARG A 63 -28.43 23.70 11.79
N LEU A 64 -28.12 22.40 11.71
CA LEU A 64 -27.99 21.67 10.45
C LEU A 64 -29.42 21.49 9.85
N GLU A 65 -29.63 22.12 8.71
CA GLU A 65 -30.93 22.15 8.04
C GLU A 65 -31.12 20.97 7.09
N ARG A 66 -30.11 20.68 6.29
CA ARG A 66 -30.16 19.63 5.25
C ARG A 66 -28.82 18.98 5.03
N VAL A 67 -28.83 17.67 4.88
CA VAL A 67 -27.71 16.84 4.45
C VAL A 67 -28.01 16.36 3.02
N LYS A 68 -27.03 16.46 2.12
CA LYS A 68 -27.18 16.11 0.71
C LYS A 68 -26.52 14.78 0.32
N VAL A 69 -25.62 14.28 1.14
CA VAL A 69 -24.80 13.12 0.83
C VAL A 69 -24.85 12.09 1.95
N GLU A 70 -24.73 10.82 1.57
CA GLU A 70 -24.67 9.69 2.48
C GLU A 70 -23.30 8.99 2.45
N VAL A 71 -23.09 8.08 3.39
CA VAL A 71 -21.88 7.25 3.43
C VAL A 71 -21.84 6.37 2.18
N GLY A 72 -20.72 6.41 1.46
CA GLY A 72 -20.50 5.70 0.20
C GLY A 72 -20.65 6.58 -1.05
N ASP A 73 -21.21 7.79 -0.92
CA ASP A 73 -21.37 8.70 -2.05
C ASP A 73 -20.01 9.24 -2.54
N LYS A 74 -19.91 9.41 -3.85
CA LYS A 74 -18.78 10.08 -4.47
C LYS A 74 -19.06 11.57 -4.53
N VAL A 75 -18.07 12.36 -4.15
CA VAL A 75 -18.13 13.81 -4.13
C VAL A 75 -16.95 14.43 -4.85
N HIS A 76 -17.16 15.60 -5.45
CA HIS A 76 -16.10 16.40 -6.07
C HIS A 76 -15.77 17.60 -5.19
N LYS A 77 -14.57 18.12 -5.36
CA LYS A 77 -14.16 19.34 -4.67
C LYS A 77 -15.14 20.48 -4.90
N GLY A 78 -15.66 21.06 -3.81
CA GLY A 78 -16.63 22.14 -3.85
C GLY A 78 -18.08 21.67 -3.82
N ASP A 79 -18.37 20.38 -3.94
CA ASP A 79 -19.73 19.87 -3.79
C ASP A 79 -20.28 20.16 -2.40
N VAL A 80 -21.54 20.60 -2.34
CA VAL A 80 -22.18 20.91 -1.06
C VAL A 80 -22.69 19.62 -0.42
N LEU A 81 -22.15 19.32 0.75
CA LEU A 81 -22.48 18.13 1.55
C LEU A 81 -23.67 18.38 2.47
N ALA A 82 -23.74 19.59 3.04
CA ALA A 82 -24.80 19.98 3.94
C ALA A 82 -25.01 21.50 3.95
N TYR A 83 -26.18 21.90 4.41
CA TYR A 83 -26.54 23.30 4.65
C TYR A 83 -26.84 23.52 6.14
N LEU A 84 -26.24 24.56 6.69
CA LEU A 84 -26.63 25.11 7.98
C LEU A 84 -27.72 26.17 7.77
N ARG A 85 -28.54 26.38 8.79
CA ARG A 85 -29.60 27.36 8.76
C ARG A 85 -29.07 28.78 8.60
N GLN A 86 -29.57 29.53 7.62
CA GLN A 86 -28.95 30.78 7.17
C GLN A 86 -29.72 32.02 7.62
N ASP A 87 -30.88 31.90 8.23
CA ASP A 87 -31.81 33.03 8.48
C ASP A 87 -31.15 34.16 9.26
N SER A 88 -30.46 33.87 10.37
CA SER A 88 -29.78 34.86 11.19
C SER A 88 -28.63 35.53 10.44
N ILE A 89 -27.82 34.74 9.71
CA ILE A 89 -26.70 35.28 8.95
C ILE A 89 -27.17 36.15 7.78
N ASN A 90 -28.25 35.78 7.11
CA ASN A 90 -28.86 36.61 6.07
C ASN A 90 -29.35 37.97 6.62
N SER A 91 -29.89 37.96 7.83
CA SER A 91 -30.29 39.21 8.53
C SER A 91 -29.07 40.09 8.83
N ASP A 92 -27.95 39.49 9.32
CA ASP A 92 -26.70 40.20 9.57
C ASP A 92 -26.10 40.79 8.28
N VAL A 93 -26.15 40.07 7.17
CA VAL A 93 -25.71 40.56 5.85
C VAL A 93 -26.59 41.72 5.39
N THR A 94 -27.90 41.64 5.59
CA THR A 94 -28.85 42.71 5.20
C THR A 94 -28.58 43.97 6.02
N LEU A 95 -28.40 43.84 7.34
CA LEU A 95 -28.05 44.94 8.22
C LEU A 95 -26.73 45.61 7.81
N SER A 96 -25.70 44.83 7.52
CA SER A 96 -24.38 45.36 7.08
C SER A 96 -24.45 46.04 5.72
N LYS A 97 -25.32 45.57 4.81
CA LYS A 97 -25.59 46.28 3.53
C LYS A 97 -26.23 47.64 3.76
N ALA A 98 -27.18 47.74 4.67
CA ALA A 98 -27.81 49.03 5.01
C ALA A 98 -26.80 50.00 5.64
N ALA A 99 -25.99 49.53 6.58
CA ALA A 99 -24.92 50.31 7.19
C ALA A 99 -23.86 50.83 6.18
N LEU A 100 -23.52 50.03 5.19
CA LEU A 100 -22.64 50.45 4.09
C LEU A 100 -23.32 51.54 3.25
N ALA A 101 -24.57 51.38 2.88
CA ALA A 101 -25.30 52.39 2.11
C ALA A 101 -25.41 53.72 2.85
N GLU A 102 -25.63 53.71 4.18
CA GLU A 102 -25.60 54.89 5.03
C GLU A 102 -24.24 55.58 5.01
N ALA A 103 -23.16 54.80 5.23
CA ALA A 103 -21.79 55.32 5.19
C ALA A 103 -21.42 55.92 3.83
N GLU A 104 -21.85 55.33 2.73
CA GLU A 104 -21.64 55.82 1.35
C GLU A 104 -22.40 57.13 1.13
N ALA A 105 -23.62 57.29 1.62
CA ALA A 105 -24.35 58.56 1.57
C ALA A 105 -23.67 59.68 2.36
N MET A 106 -23.19 59.39 3.57
CA MET A 106 -22.42 60.36 4.37
C MET A 106 -21.11 60.74 3.66
N LEU A 107 -20.43 59.82 3.00
CA LEU A 107 -19.22 60.12 2.24
C LEU A 107 -19.54 61.02 1.04
N ALA A 108 -20.64 60.78 0.33
CA ALA A 108 -21.08 61.60 -0.79
C ALA A 108 -21.32 63.05 -0.36
N GLU A 109 -21.97 63.28 0.78
CA GLU A 109 -22.19 64.60 1.38
C GLU A 109 -20.84 65.26 1.77
N ALA A 110 -19.98 64.51 2.49
CA ALA A 110 -18.68 65.03 2.92
C ALA A 110 -17.77 65.38 1.71
N ARG A 111 -17.80 64.57 0.66
CA ARG A 111 -17.11 64.85 -0.62
C ARG A 111 -17.60 66.14 -1.30
N ALA A 112 -18.92 66.32 -1.37
CA ALA A 112 -19.50 67.53 -1.94
C ALA A 112 -19.12 68.77 -1.15
N ASN A 113 -19.10 68.70 0.21
CA ASN A 113 -18.68 69.79 1.09
C ASN A 113 -17.15 70.09 0.94
N ALA A 114 -16.31 69.06 0.93
CA ALA A 114 -14.87 69.21 0.74
C ALA A 114 -14.51 69.77 -0.65
N SER A 115 -15.22 69.35 -1.70
CA SER A 115 -15.07 69.85 -3.05
C SER A 115 -15.39 71.36 -3.12
N ARG A 116 -16.52 71.76 -2.52
CA ARG A 116 -16.88 73.20 -2.42
C ARG A 116 -15.84 73.96 -1.64
N ALA A 117 -15.39 73.47 -0.48
CA ALA A 117 -14.38 74.12 0.31
C ALA A 117 -13.06 74.31 -0.46
N ARG A 118 -12.61 73.30 -1.21
CA ARG A 118 -11.42 73.39 -2.08
C ARG A 118 -11.55 74.45 -3.20
N SER A 119 -12.74 74.57 -3.79
CA SER A 119 -12.97 75.57 -4.88
C SER A 119 -13.05 77.00 -4.37
N LEU A 120 -13.48 77.25 -3.11
CA LEU A 120 -13.59 78.58 -2.50
C LEU A 120 -12.28 79.04 -1.78
N GLN A 121 -11.41 78.12 -1.42
CA GLN A 121 -10.14 78.42 -0.70
C GLN A 121 -9.21 79.39 -1.47
N PRO A 122 -9.03 79.28 -2.83
CA PRO A 122 -8.19 80.21 -3.57
C PRO A 122 -8.74 81.67 -3.63
N THR A 123 -10.01 81.86 -3.35
CA THR A 123 -10.71 83.16 -3.42
C THR A 123 -10.82 83.82 -2.09
N ASP A 124 -10.20 83.30 -1.01
CA ASP A 124 -10.30 83.73 0.35
C ASP A 124 -11.72 83.84 0.93
N MET A 125 -12.69 83.20 0.29
CA MET A 125 -14.10 83.17 0.69
C MET A 125 -14.38 82.14 1.79
N ILE A 126 -13.40 81.33 2.19
CA ILE A 126 -13.47 80.32 3.25
C ILE A 126 -12.17 80.36 4.07
N SER A 127 -12.24 80.21 5.40
CA SER A 127 -11.05 80.13 6.23
C SER A 127 -10.27 78.82 5.96
N LYS A 128 -8.94 78.85 6.10
CA LYS A 128 -8.05 77.71 6.00
C LYS A 128 -8.48 76.56 6.97
N GLN A 129 -8.95 76.97 8.16
CA GLN A 129 -9.44 76.04 9.18
C GLN A 129 -10.73 75.28 8.72
N ASP A 130 -11.67 75.97 8.10
CA ASP A 130 -12.90 75.34 7.63
C ASP A 130 -12.66 74.46 6.42
N ALA A 131 -11.74 74.85 5.53
CA ALA A 131 -11.31 73.99 4.44
C ALA A 131 -10.66 72.69 4.94
N LEU A 132 -9.80 72.79 5.99
CA LEU A 132 -9.19 71.63 6.62
C LEU A 132 -10.22 70.72 7.30
N ARG A 133 -11.21 71.35 8.03
CA ARG A 133 -12.31 70.57 8.62
C ARG A 133 -13.11 69.81 7.59
N ALA A 134 -13.44 70.41 6.45
CA ALA A 134 -14.20 69.72 5.37
C ALA A 134 -13.40 68.58 4.76
N THR A 135 -12.09 68.74 4.53
CA THR A 135 -11.23 67.67 3.99
C THR A 135 -11.03 66.53 4.99
N THR A 136 -10.87 66.83 6.28
CA THR A 136 -10.79 65.85 7.37
C THR A 136 -12.10 65.08 7.52
N ALA A 137 -13.26 65.75 7.37
CA ALA A 137 -14.57 65.10 7.40
C ALA A 137 -14.74 64.11 6.22
N GLU A 138 -14.26 64.49 5.02
CA GLU A 138 -14.25 63.57 3.87
C GLU A 138 -13.40 62.30 4.15
N GLN A 139 -12.18 62.48 4.69
CA GLN A 139 -11.29 61.39 5.05
C GLN A 139 -11.92 60.44 6.10
N THR A 140 -12.57 61.05 7.12
CA THR A 140 -13.27 60.31 8.19
C THR A 140 -14.44 59.53 7.61
N ALA A 141 -15.23 60.12 6.71
CA ALA A 141 -16.37 59.46 6.08
C ALA A 141 -15.88 58.30 5.15
N MET A 142 -14.75 58.48 4.45
CA MET A 142 -14.13 57.44 3.66
C MET A 142 -13.72 56.27 4.51
N ALA A 143 -13.05 56.50 5.65
CA ALA A 143 -12.66 55.45 6.58
C ALA A 143 -13.87 54.68 7.16
N ARG A 144 -15.03 55.36 7.35
CA ARG A 144 -16.30 54.71 7.76
C ARG A 144 -16.83 53.80 6.68
N VAL A 145 -16.79 54.19 5.42
CA VAL A 145 -17.17 53.32 4.27
C VAL A 145 -16.31 52.08 4.24
N ASP A 146 -14.98 52.23 4.37
CA ASP A 146 -14.07 51.11 4.34
C ASP A 146 -14.34 50.12 5.50
N SER A 147 -14.63 50.65 6.70
CA SER A 147 -15.03 49.84 7.86
C SER A 147 -16.33 49.09 7.64
N ALA A 148 -17.37 49.76 7.12
CA ALA A 148 -18.67 49.15 6.82
C ALA A 148 -18.56 48.09 5.71
N ARG A 149 -17.71 48.33 4.72
CA ARG A 149 -17.43 47.37 3.65
C ARG A 149 -16.73 46.12 4.19
N ALA A 150 -15.75 46.29 5.07
CA ALA A 150 -15.10 45.13 5.72
C ALA A 150 -16.07 44.32 6.58
N GLN A 151 -16.98 44.98 7.31
CA GLN A 151 -18.00 44.28 8.08
C GLN A 151 -18.97 43.51 7.20
N LEU A 152 -19.41 44.05 6.06
CA LEU A 152 -20.24 43.36 5.09
C LEU A 152 -19.50 42.14 4.52
N ALA A 153 -18.23 42.27 4.14
CA ALA A 153 -17.44 41.18 3.62
C ALA A 153 -17.30 40.03 4.66
N ALA A 154 -17.08 40.37 5.94
CA ALA A 154 -17.03 39.37 7.01
C ALA A 154 -18.33 38.59 7.16
N ASN A 155 -19.49 39.26 7.12
CA ASN A 155 -20.80 38.61 7.22
C ASN A 155 -21.12 37.79 5.94
N GLN A 156 -20.70 38.21 4.77
CA GLN A 156 -20.80 37.45 3.53
C GLN A 156 -19.93 36.18 3.57
N LEU A 157 -18.71 36.25 4.11
CA LEU A 157 -17.87 35.07 4.32
C LEU A 157 -18.56 34.08 5.26
N ARG A 158 -19.11 34.54 6.41
CA ARG A 158 -19.88 33.68 7.31
C ARG A 158 -21.06 33.02 6.62
N LEU A 159 -21.74 33.72 5.71
CA LEU A 159 -22.83 33.14 4.91
C LEU A 159 -22.34 32.05 3.95
N THR A 160 -21.18 32.23 3.32
CA THR A 160 -20.63 31.17 2.47
C THR A 160 -20.24 29.93 3.28
N GLN A 161 -19.72 30.12 4.48
CA GLN A 161 -19.32 29.06 5.41
C GLN A 161 -20.50 28.27 6.01
N THR A 162 -21.74 28.73 5.82
CA THR A 162 -22.95 27.95 6.17
C THR A 162 -23.16 26.77 5.22
N LYS A 163 -22.52 26.76 4.05
CA LYS A 163 -22.49 25.64 3.13
C LYS A 163 -21.27 24.79 3.43
N VAL A 164 -21.52 23.60 3.96
CA VAL A 164 -20.43 22.64 4.20
C VAL A 164 -20.07 21.99 2.87
N VAL A 165 -18.84 22.21 2.41
CA VAL A 165 -18.40 21.74 1.08
C VAL A 165 -17.27 20.72 1.17
N ALA A 166 -17.17 19.86 0.16
CA ALA A 166 -16.09 18.90 0.04
C ALA A 166 -14.74 19.61 -0.28
N PRO A 167 -13.67 19.38 0.51
CA PRO A 167 -12.36 20.01 0.29
C PRO A 167 -11.59 19.41 -0.91
N ASP A 168 -11.91 18.17 -1.30
CA ASP A 168 -11.27 17.44 -2.40
C ASP A 168 -12.25 16.38 -2.95
N ASP A 169 -11.90 15.82 -4.12
CA ASP A 169 -12.60 14.68 -4.67
C ASP A 169 -12.45 13.46 -3.76
N GLY A 170 -13.50 12.65 -3.64
CA GLY A 170 -13.40 11.45 -2.81
C GLY A 170 -14.70 10.68 -2.63
N VAL A 171 -14.67 9.81 -1.63
CA VAL A 171 -15.82 9.00 -1.21
C VAL A 171 -16.10 9.27 0.26
N VAL A 172 -17.34 9.55 0.64
CA VAL A 172 -17.73 9.75 2.03
C VAL A 172 -17.58 8.45 2.80
N SER A 173 -16.69 8.42 3.80
CA SER A 173 -16.44 7.24 4.64
C SER A 173 -17.22 7.24 5.94
N ALA A 174 -17.51 8.42 6.47
CA ALA A 174 -18.31 8.57 7.69
C ALA A 174 -19.14 9.86 7.66
N ARG A 175 -20.30 9.84 8.32
CA ARG A 175 -21.20 10.97 8.48
C ARG A 175 -21.67 11.08 9.93
N SER A 176 -21.25 12.14 10.61
CA SER A 176 -21.72 12.51 11.95
C SER A 176 -22.84 13.57 11.88
N ALA A 177 -23.02 14.17 10.70
CA ALA A 177 -23.99 15.23 10.43
C ALA A 177 -25.43 14.70 10.60
N THR A 178 -26.17 15.26 11.57
CA THR A 178 -27.57 14.91 11.84
C THR A 178 -28.46 16.15 11.65
N VAL A 179 -29.48 16.03 10.79
CA VAL A 179 -30.45 17.12 10.55
C VAL A 179 -31.13 17.52 11.86
N GLY A 180 -31.19 18.81 12.10
CA GLY A 180 -31.79 19.38 13.34
C GLY A 180 -30.77 19.60 14.47
N ALA A 181 -29.61 19.01 14.44
CA ALA A 181 -28.53 19.24 15.41
C ALA A 181 -27.95 20.65 15.29
N VAL A 182 -27.59 21.26 16.42
CA VAL A 182 -26.79 22.51 16.44
C VAL A 182 -25.32 22.15 16.43
N VAL A 183 -24.59 22.64 15.44
CA VAL A 183 -23.17 22.33 15.25
C VAL A 183 -22.29 23.34 15.95
N GLN A 184 -21.11 22.91 16.38
CA GLN A 184 -20.05 23.76 16.90
C GLN A 184 -18.98 24.01 15.84
N SER A 185 -18.27 25.14 15.90
CA SER A 185 -17.15 25.39 15.02
C SER A 185 -16.07 24.34 15.26
N GLY A 186 -15.55 23.74 14.17
CA GLY A 186 -14.57 22.65 14.21
C GLY A 186 -15.16 21.25 14.43
N GLN A 187 -16.47 21.13 14.68
CA GLN A 187 -17.12 19.82 14.83
C GLN A 187 -17.07 19.04 13.52
N GLU A 188 -16.55 17.80 13.57
CA GLU A 188 -16.54 16.88 12.42
C GLU A 188 -17.98 16.54 12.00
N LEU A 189 -18.29 16.75 10.73
CA LEU A 189 -19.58 16.43 10.11
C LEU A 189 -19.48 15.29 9.11
N PHE A 190 -18.39 15.25 8.35
CA PHE A 190 -18.13 14.19 7.37
C PHE A 190 -16.66 13.81 7.38
N ARG A 191 -16.39 12.59 6.94
CA ARG A 191 -15.05 12.09 6.64
C ARG A 191 -15.04 11.57 5.21
N ILE A 192 -14.02 11.94 4.45
CA ILE A 192 -13.90 11.64 3.03
C ILE A 192 -12.58 10.95 2.77
N VAL A 193 -12.61 9.77 2.14
CA VAL A 193 -11.41 9.12 1.58
C VAL A 193 -11.04 9.87 0.30
N ARG A 194 -9.95 10.63 0.36
CA ARG A 194 -9.51 11.47 -0.75
C ARG A 194 -9.18 10.63 -1.98
N ARG A 195 -9.76 10.97 -3.12
CA ARG A 195 -9.61 10.32 -4.43
C ARG A 195 -9.93 8.82 -4.44
N GLY A 196 -10.57 8.30 -3.39
CA GLY A 196 -10.81 6.87 -3.23
C GLY A 196 -9.53 6.02 -3.15
N ARG A 197 -8.37 6.64 -2.87
CA ARG A 197 -7.07 5.98 -2.85
C ARG A 197 -6.85 5.25 -1.55
N LEU A 198 -6.54 3.96 -1.65
CA LEU A 198 -6.22 3.09 -0.53
C LEU A 198 -4.72 2.76 -0.51
N GLU A 199 -4.21 2.54 0.68
CA GLU A 199 -2.86 2.04 0.92
C GLU A 199 -2.91 0.81 1.83
N TRP A 200 -1.97 -0.08 1.67
CA TRP A 200 -1.73 -1.15 2.63
C TRP A 200 -0.62 -0.71 3.59
N ARG A 201 -0.93 -0.70 4.86
CA ARG A 201 0.01 -0.44 5.96
C ARG A 201 0.56 -1.76 6.42
N ALA A 202 1.64 -2.21 5.78
CA ALA A 202 2.27 -3.47 6.06
C ALA A 202 3.21 -3.37 7.26
N GLU A 203 3.08 -4.29 8.19
CA GLU A 203 4.00 -4.46 9.30
C GLU A 203 5.08 -5.46 8.91
N VAL A 204 6.32 -5.01 8.91
CA VAL A 204 7.49 -5.80 8.51
C VAL A 204 8.47 -5.85 9.68
N ALA A 205 9.07 -7.01 9.91
CA ALA A 205 10.10 -7.15 10.92
C ALA A 205 11.28 -6.20 10.66
N ALA A 206 11.79 -5.57 11.73
CA ALA A 206 12.89 -4.60 11.61
C ALA A 206 14.11 -5.16 10.86
N ALA A 207 14.38 -6.46 11.00
CA ALA A 207 15.48 -7.15 10.32
C ALA A 207 15.35 -7.13 8.79
N ASP A 208 14.14 -7.09 8.25
CA ASP A 208 13.89 -7.12 6.80
C ASP A 208 13.64 -5.73 6.18
N MET A 209 13.43 -4.70 7.01
CA MET A 209 13.12 -3.35 6.50
C MET A 209 14.21 -2.78 5.58
N HIS A 210 15.49 -3.05 5.88
CA HIS A 210 16.62 -2.55 5.09
C HIS A 210 16.65 -3.10 3.65
N ARG A 211 15.94 -4.20 3.41
CA ARG A 211 15.83 -4.87 2.09
C ARG A 211 14.76 -4.23 1.23
N LEU A 212 13.82 -3.49 1.82
CA LEU A 212 12.70 -2.87 1.12
C LEU A 212 13.08 -1.46 0.65
N LYS A 213 12.69 -1.16 -0.59
CA LYS A 213 12.93 0.14 -1.23
C LYS A 213 11.63 0.66 -1.85
N PRO A 214 11.49 1.97 -2.00
CA PRO A 214 10.38 2.54 -2.78
C PRO A 214 10.32 1.93 -4.19
N GLU A 215 9.11 1.89 -4.77
CA GLU A 215 8.76 1.32 -6.08
C GLU A 215 8.81 -0.21 -6.18
N MET A 216 9.22 -0.94 -5.13
CA MET A 216 9.15 -2.40 -5.12
C MET A 216 7.70 -2.87 -5.23
N ALA A 217 7.50 -3.95 -5.99
CA ALA A 217 6.18 -4.58 -6.13
C ALA A 217 5.78 -5.31 -4.86
N ALA A 218 4.53 -5.17 -4.51
CA ALA A 218 3.89 -5.92 -3.43
C ALA A 218 2.62 -6.61 -3.96
N THR A 219 2.43 -7.82 -3.52
CA THR A 219 1.19 -8.59 -3.78
C THR A 219 0.58 -8.93 -2.44
N LEU A 220 -0.71 -8.65 -2.27
CA LEU A 220 -1.41 -8.92 -1.02
C LEU A 220 -2.79 -9.52 -1.31
N ALA A 221 -3.32 -10.23 -0.33
CA ALA A 221 -4.67 -10.77 -0.34
C ALA A 221 -5.39 -10.32 0.93
N ALA A 222 -6.52 -9.66 0.76
CA ALA A 222 -7.46 -9.44 1.87
C ALA A 222 -8.17 -10.76 2.19
N ALA A 223 -8.59 -10.93 3.44
CA ALA A 223 -9.23 -12.17 3.88
C ALA A 223 -10.44 -12.53 3.00
N GLY A 224 -10.34 -13.66 2.28
CA GLY A 224 -11.39 -14.17 1.39
C GLY A 224 -11.58 -13.43 0.07
N GLY A 225 -10.68 -12.48 -0.28
CA GLY A 225 -10.75 -11.70 -1.51
C GLY A 225 -9.70 -12.07 -2.56
N PRO A 226 -9.82 -11.52 -3.77
CA PRO A 226 -8.82 -11.68 -4.82
C PRO A 226 -7.50 -10.99 -4.44
N SER A 227 -6.42 -11.38 -5.12
CA SER A 227 -5.12 -10.75 -4.95
C SER A 227 -5.14 -9.29 -5.42
N LEU A 228 -4.52 -8.43 -4.62
CA LEU A 228 -4.28 -7.02 -4.94
C LEU A 228 -2.80 -6.83 -5.24
N THR A 229 -2.53 -5.89 -6.10
CA THR A 229 -1.17 -5.46 -6.40
C THR A 229 -0.95 -4.02 -5.93
N GLY A 230 0.28 -3.73 -5.59
CA GLY A 230 0.66 -2.38 -5.17
C GLY A 230 2.15 -2.16 -5.29
N LYS A 231 2.57 -0.94 -4.97
CA LYS A 231 3.98 -0.55 -4.94
C LYS A 231 4.32 0.09 -3.61
N VAL A 232 5.49 -0.23 -3.10
CA VAL A 232 6.03 0.42 -1.92
C VAL A 232 6.20 1.91 -2.22
N ARG A 233 5.49 2.75 -1.47
CA ARG A 233 5.62 4.20 -1.56
C ARG A 233 6.73 4.70 -0.63
N ILE A 234 6.70 4.23 0.62
CA ILE A 234 7.67 4.66 1.63
C ILE A 234 7.83 3.58 2.70
N VAL A 235 9.04 3.40 3.17
CA VAL A 235 9.37 2.62 4.36
C VAL A 235 9.48 3.61 5.52
N ALA A 236 8.72 3.40 6.60
CA ALA A 236 8.75 4.29 7.74
C ALA A 236 10.16 4.36 8.35
N PRO A 237 10.60 5.53 8.78
CA PRO A 237 11.93 5.70 9.39
C PRO A 237 12.01 5.17 10.83
N THR A 238 10.86 4.79 11.40
CA THR A 238 10.73 4.35 12.80
C THR A 238 10.25 2.92 12.89
N VAL A 239 10.66 2.24 13.94
CA VAL A 239 10.22 0.90 14.33
C VAL A 239 9.46 1.02 15.64
N ASP A 240 8.33 0.34 15.74
CA ASP A 240 7.59 0.23 16.99
C ASP A 240 8.39 -0.62 17.98
N THR A 241 8.66 -0.07 19.15
CA THR A 241 9.51 -0.71 20.15
C THR A 241 8.84 -1.90 20.85
N SER A 242 7.51 -1.95 20.84
CA SER A 242 6.74 -3.03 21.47
C SER A 242 6.65 -4.26 20.58
N THR A 243 6.39 -4.05 19.27
CA THR A 243 6.24 -5.13 18.30
C THR A 243 7.54 -5.46 17.56
N ARG A 244 8.52 -4.54 17.57
CA ARG A 244 9.76 -4.59 16.79
C ARG A 244 9.51 -4.65 15.28
N ASN A 245 8.34 -4.20 14.84
CA ASN A 245 7.97 -4.08 13.44
C ASN A 245 8.06 -2.63 12.99
N GLY A 246 8.38 -2.42 11.73
CA GLY A 246 8.27 -1.14 11.07
C GLY A 246 7.11 -1.13 10.09
N LEU A 247 6.58 0.04 9.81
CA LEU A 247 5.51 0.22 8.84
C LEU A 247 6.07 0.45 7.44
N VAL A 248 5.50 -0.23 6.48
CA VAL A 248 5.75 -0.03 5.05
C VAL A 248 4.42 0.36 4.39
N TYR A 249 4.39 1.54 3.79
CA TYR A 249 3.22 2.06 3.11
C TYR A 249 3.26 1.66 1.65
N VAL A 250 2.27 0.90 1.23
CA VAL A 250 2.13 0.40 -0.13
C VAL A 250 0.92 1.03 -0.78
N ASP A 251 1.13 1.75 -1.86
CA ASP A 251 0.04 2.28 -2.68
C ASP A 251 -0.59 1.15 -3.48
N LEU A 252 -1.88 0.97 -3.31
CA LEU A 252 -2.63 -0.06 -4.01
C LEU A 252 -3.02 0.41 -5.41
N ASP A 253 -2.96 -0.48 -6.38
CA ASP A 253 -3.42 -0.18 -7.72
C ASP A 253 -4.93 0.06 -7.73
N PRO A 254 -5.40 1.23 -8.23
CA PRO A 254 -6.82 1.59 -8.21
C PRO A 254 -7.73 0.60 -8.96
N GLN A 255 -7.22 -0.08 -9.98
CA GLN A 255 -8.00 -1.07 -10.73
C GLN A 255 -8.19 -2.34 -9.92
N SER A 256 -7.13 -2.83 -9.26
CA SER A 256 -7.21 -3.99 -8.38
C SER A 256 -8.11 -3.74 -7.16
N VAL A 257 -8.04 -2.55 -6.57
CA VAL A 257 -8.93 -2.10 -5.48
C VAL A 257 -10.39 -2.11 -5.92
N LYS A 258 -10.70 -1.54 -7.09
CA LYS A 258 -12.06 -1.48 -7.62
C LYS A 258 -12.62 -2.87 -7.94
N ALA A 259 -11.79 -3.76 -8.48
CA ALA A 259 -12.20 -5.13 -8.82
C ALA A 259 -12.41 -6.01 -7.58
N SER A 260 -11.61 -5.80 -6.53
CA SER A 260 -11.66 -6.60 -5.30
C SER A 260 -12.75 -6.17 -4.31
N GLY A 261 -13.24 -4.93 -4.41
CA GLY A 261 -14.21 -4.39 -3.46
C GLY A 261 -13.69 -4.20 -2.03
N VAL A 262 -12.37 -4.18 -1.84
CA VAL A 262 -11.75 -3.96 -0.53
C VAL A 262 -12.08 -2.58 0.02
N LYS A 263 -12.15 -2.49 1.35
CA LYS A 263 -12.49 -1.27 2.08
C LYS A 263 -11.42 -0.94 3.12
N PRO A 264 -11.28 0.34 3.48
CA PRO A 264 -10.47 0.72 4.63
C PRO A 264 -10.86 -0.06 5.89
N GLY A 265 -9.90 -0.44 6.70
CA GLY A 265 -10.09 -1.26 7.90
C GLY A 265 -9.95 -2.77 7.68
N MET A 266 -9.94 -3.26 6.44
CA MET A 266 -9.71 -4.67 6.17
C MET A 266 -8.26 -5.06 6.43
N PHE A 267 -8.07 -6.27 7.00
CA PHE A 267 -6.77 -6.87 7.18
C PHE A 267 -6.34 -7.61 5.91
N ALA A 268 -5.05 -7.54 5.59
CA ALA A 268 -4.46 -8.23 4.45
C ALA A 268 -3.10 -8.82 4.79
N ASN A 269 -2.84 -10.01 4.22
CA ASN A 269 -1.51 -10.62 4.22
C ASN A 269 -0.90 -10.44 2.84
N GLY A 270 0.39 -10.19 2.78
CA GLY A 270 1.06 -9.97 1.50
C GLY A 270 2.53 -10.27 1.54
N GLN A 271 3.16 -10.05 0.40
CA GLN A 271 4.59 -10.26 0.22
C GLN A 271 5.16 -9.18 -0.69
N PHE A 272 6.40 -8.82 -0.40
CA PHE A 272 7.22 -7.93 -1.21
C PHE A 272 8.17 -8.76 -2.03
N ASP A 273 8.26 -8.50 -3.34
CA ASP A 273 9.26 -9.09 -4.21
C ASP A 273 10.54 -8.24 -4.10
N ILE A 274 11.57 -8.84 -3.49
CA ILE A 274 12.85 -8.15 -3.27
C ILE A 274 13.95 -8.59 -4.22
N GLY A 275 13.63 -9.48 -5.16
CA GLY A 275 14.53 -9.93 -6.22
C GLY A 275 14.53 -11.42 -6.44
N GLN A 276 15.56 -11.89 -7.10
CA GLN A 276 15.74 -13.31 -7.44
C GLN A 276 17.12 -13.78 -6.99
N ALA A 277 17.18 -15.02 -6.51
CA ALA A 277 18.43 -15.71 -6.26
C ALA A 277 18.52 -16.95 -7.13
N GLN A 278 19.69 -17.19 -7.69
CA GLN A 278 20.02 -18.44 -8.36
C GLN A 278 20.17 -19.53 -7.30
N GLY A 279 19.43 -20.63 -7.48
CA GLY A 279 19.51 -21.80 -6.60
C GLY A 279 19.58 -23.08 -7.39
N LEU A 280 20.41 -24.03 -6.92
CA LEU A 280 20.44 -25.36 -7.50
C LEU A 280 19.18 -26.10 -7.08
N THR A 281 18.44 -26.65 -8.03
CA THR A 281 17.14 -27.27 -7.78
C THR A 281 17.08 -28.70 -8.32
N VAL A 282 16.35 -29.53 -7.59
CA VAL A 282 16.00 -30.89 -8.00
C VAL A 282 14.49 -31.10 -7.90
N PRO A 283 13.90 -32.07 -8.64
CA PRO A 283 12.52 -32.44 -8.42
C PRO A 283 12.25 -32.84 -6.97
N GLN A 284 11.10 -32.52 -6.44
CA GLN A 284 10.74 -32.87 -5.06
C GLN A 284 10.78 -34.39 -4.82
N THR A 285 10.48 -35.19 -5.84
CA THR A 285 10.54 -36.66 -5.83
C THR A 285 11.96 -37.24 -5.74
N ALA A 286 12.97 -36.42 -6.03
CA ALA A 286 14.39 -36.80 -5.91
C ALA A 286 14.95 -36.62 -4.49
N VAL A 287 14.17 -36.03 -3.58
CA VAL A 287 14.56 -35.78 -2.18
C VAL A 287 13.77 -36.68 -1.26
N GLN A 288 14.51 -37.46 -0.44
CA GLN A 288 13.94 -38.30 0.62
C GLN A 288 14.25 -37.69 1.98
N LEU A 289 13.26 -37.63 2.86
CA LEU A 289 13.47 -37.37 4.28
C LEU A 289 13.64 -38.70 5.01
N ARG A 290 14.76 -38.83 5.73
CA ARG A 290 15.02 -39.97 6.59
C ARG A 290 15.67 -39.49 7.88
N ASP A 291 15.16 -39.94 9.02
CA ASP A 291 15.67 -39.60 10.36
C ASP A 291 15.84 -38.07 10.59
N GLY A 292 14.90 -37.26 10.04
CA GLY A 292 14.93 -35.80 10.15
C GLY A 292 15.89 -35.09 9.17
N PHE A 293 16.60 -35.82 8.31
CA PHE A 293 17.52 -35.26 7.32
C PHE A 293 17.05 -35.51 5.90
N ALA A 294 17.40 -34.61 4.98
CA ALA A 294 17.13 -34.75 3.56
C ALA A 294 18.31 -35.44 2.86
N TYR A 295 18.01 -36.40 2.03
CA TYR A 295 18.96 -37.15 1.22
C TYR A 295 18.58 -37.13 -0.24
N VAL A 296 19.59 -37.12 -1.12
CA VAL A 296 19.47 -37.38 -2.54
C VAL A 296 20.30 -38.59 -2.90
N ALA A 297 19.83 -39.40 -3.84
CA ALA A 297 20.56 -40.56 -4.35
C ALA A 297 21.37 -40.14 -5.57
N ARG A 298 22.69 -40.00 -5.44
CA ARG A 298 23.62 -39.75 -6.57
C ARG A 298 23.95 -41.07 -7.26
N VAL A 299 24.08 -41.04 -8.56
CA VAL A 299 24.46 -42.20 -9.33
C VAL A 299 25.90 -41.99 -9.82
N GLY A 300 26.80 -42.87 -9.40
CA GLY A 300 28.18 -42.92 -9.82
C GLY A 300 28.37 -43.49 -11.24
N ALA A 301 29.59 -43.35 -11.77
CA ALA A 301 29.94 -43.91 -13.10
C ALA A 301 29.85 -45.44 -13.16
N ASP A 302 29.89 -46.10 -12.01
CA ASP A 302 29.76 -47.55 -11.83
C ASP A 302 28.30 -48.00 -11.65
N ASN A 303 27.31 -47.11 -11.88
CA ASN A 303 25.90 -47.32 -11.64
C ASN A 303 25.55 -47.67 -10.18
N LYS A 304 26.41 -47.31 -9.24
CA LYS A 304 26.11 -47.42 -7.80
C LYS A 304 25.50 -46.16 -7.25
N VAL A 305 24.53 -46.37 -6.37
CA VAL A 305 23.87 -45.27 -5.64
C VAL A 305 24.70 -44.89 -4.42
N ALA A 306 24.90 -43.57 -4.27
CA ALA A 306 25.43 -42.99 -3.05
C ALA A 306 24.39 -42.02 -2.43
N LEU A 307 23.88 -42.40 -1.27
CA LEU A 307 22.97 -41.51 -0.51
C LEU A 307 23.76 -40.37 0.10
N THR A 308 23.48 -39.17 -0.39
CA THR A 308 24.18 -37.95 0.03
C THR A 308 23.21 -37.07 0.83
N LYS A 309 23.64 -36.73 2.05
CA LYS A 309 22.93 -35.78 2.89
C LYS A 309 23.00 -34.39 2.27
N VAL A 310 21.84 -33.75 2.08
CA VAL A 310 21.72 -32.40 1.52
C VAL A 310 20.98 -31.48 2.47
N GLN A 311 21.32 -30.21 2.38
CA GLN A 311 20.53 -29.19 3.04
C GLN A 311 19.57 -28.60 2.02
N VAL A 312 18.27 -28.81 2.22
CA VAL A 312 17.22 -28.27 1.36
C VAL A 312 16.79 -26.88 1.84
N GLY A 313 16.45 -26.05 0.88
CA GLY A 313 15.92 -24.71 1.08
C GLY A 313 14.46 -24.59 0.71
N ARG A 314 14.14 -23.64 -0.17
CA ARG A 314 12.80 -23.31 -0.63
C ARG A 314 12.19 -24.42 -1.49
N ARG A 315 10.85 -24.45 -1.57
CA ARG A 315 10.10 -25.37 -2.42
C ARG A 315 9.12 -24.58 -3.28
N MET A 316 9.12 -24.83 -4.57
CA MET A 316 8.23 -24.16 -5.50
C MET A 316 8.03 -25.02 -6.78
N SER A 317 6.82 -25.03 -7.31
CA SER A 317 6.49 -25.69 -8.59
C SER A 317 7.00 -27.14 -8.71
N GLY A 318 6.91 -27.94 -7.61
CA GLY A 318 7.33 -29.34 -7.62
C GLY A 318 8.86 -29.55 -7.58
N ARG A 319 9.63 -28.47 -7.38
CA ARG A 319 11.11 -28.53 -7.21
C ARG A 319 11.50 -28.07 -5.81
N VAL A 320 12.67 -28.53 -5.38
CA VAL A 320 13.28 -28.18 -4.08
C VAL A 320 14.68 -27.62 -4.33
N GLU A 321 14.96 -26.50 -3.68
CA GLU A 321 16.29 -25.91 -3.68
C GLU A 321 17.25 -26.72 -2.81
N VAL A 322 18.43 -26.99 -3.31
CA VAL A 322 19.51 -27.61 -2.56
C VAL A 322 20.58 -26.57 -2.26
N VAL A 323 20.66 -26.18 -0.99
CA VAL A 323 21.57 -25.12 -0.53
C VAL A 323 22.98 -25.62 -0.35
N LYS A 324 23.15 -26.88 0.11
CA LYS A 324 24.47 -27.53 0.32
C LYS A 324 24.37 -29.03 0.11
N GLY A 325 25.49 -29.63 -0.28
CA GLY A 325 25.66 -31.08 -0.34
C GLY A 325 25.44 -31.71 -1.71
N LEU A 326 25.23 -30.90 -2.78
CA LEU A 326 25.07 -31.38 -4.14
C LEU A 326 25.79 -30.45 -5.14
N ASP A 327 26.47 -31.03 -6.09
CA ASP A 327 27.11 -30.32 -7.20
C ASP A 327 26.21 -30.33 -8.44
N ALA A 328 26.25 -29.25 -9.23
CA ALA A 328 25.39 -29.09 -10.40
C ALA A 328 25.59 -30.17 -11.49
N ASN A 329 26.78 -30.75 -11.56
CA ASN A 329 27.14 -31.74 -12.57
C ASN A 329 26.95 -33.21 -12.12
N THR A 330 26.31 -33.42 -10.96
CA THR A 330 26.13 -34.78 -10.43
C THR A 330 24.70 -35.24 -10.69
N PRO A 331 24.48 -36.28 -11.50
CA PRO A 331 23.15 -36.80 -11.74
C PRO A 331 22.55 -37.41 -10.47
N VAL A 332 21.29 -37.11 -10.21
CA VAL A 332 20.53 -37.62 -9.07
C VAL A 332 19.33 -38.43 -9.56
N VAL A 333 18.91 -39.42 -8.79
CA VAL A 333 17.70 -40.19 -9.08
C VAL A 333 16.49 -39.27 -8.98
N ALA A 334 15.68 -39.24 -10.06
CA ALA A 334 14.52 -38.35 -10.17
C ALA A 334 13.34 -38.78 -9.31
N SER A 335 13.16 -40.12 -9.13
CA SER A 335 12.08 -40.67 -8.34
C SER A 335 12.46 -42.07 -7.81
N GLY A 336 11.78 -42.48 -6.72
CA GLY A 336 12.01 -43.83 -6.14
C GLY A 336 13.18 -43.90 -5.16
N VAL A 337 13.71 -42.73 -4.71
CA VAL A 337 14.85 -42.68 -3.75
C VAL A 337 14.56 -43.43 -2.46
N GLY A 338 13.28 -43.52 -2.04
CA GLY A 338 12.86 -44.23 -0.82
C GLY A 338 13.10 -45.72 -0.81
N PHE A 339 13.27 -46.34 -1.97
CA PHE A 339 13.52 -47.79 -2.12
C PHE A 339 15.00 -48.13 -2.30
N LEU A 340 15.88 -47.12 -2.29
CA LEU A 340 17.30 -47.31 -2.52
C LEU A 340 18.08 -47.23 -1.21
N THR A 341 19.10 -48.07 -1.11
CA THR A 341 20.11 -48.02 -0.03
C THR A 341 21.47 -47.67 -0.60
N ASP A 342 22.34 -47.22 0.30
CA ASP A 342 23.70 -46.86 -0.09
C ASP A 342 24.45 -48.06 -0.62
N GLY A 343 25.07 -47.95 -1.80
CA GLY A 343 25.79 -49.03 -2.48
C GLY A 343 24.94 -49.84 -3.44
N ASP A 344 23.65 -49.66 -3.55
CA ASP A 344 22.78 -50.40 -4.49
C ASP A 344 23.20 -50.14 -5.95
N THR A 345 23.21 -51.21 -6.74
CA THR A 345 23.46 -51.11 -8.19
C THR A 345 22.14 -50.90 -8.91
N VAL A 346 22.03 -49.83 -9.69
CA VAL A 346 20.80 -49.40 -10.38
C VAL A 346 20.99 -49.47 -11.90
N ARG A 347 19.90 -49.68 -12.61
CA ARG A 347 19.84 -49.53 -14.06
C ARG A 347 19.30 -48.13 -14.38
N VAL A 348 20.13 -47.29 -14.94
CA VAL A 348 19.74 -45.92 -15.31
C VAL A 348 18.98 -45.96 -16.64
N VAL A 349 17.79 -45.38 -16.66
CA VAL A 349 17.02 -45.12 -17.87
C VAL A 349 16.93 -43.58 -18.00
N ALA A 350 17.32 -43.06 -19.16
CA ALA A 350 17.22 -41.64 -19.43
C ALA A 350 15.75 -41.22 -19.38
N GLN A 351 15.45 -40.22 -18.54
CA GLN A 351 14.11 -39.66 -18.51
C GLN A 351 13.88 -38.88 -19.80
N ALA A 352 12.87 -39.26 -20.59
CA ALA A 352 12.43 -38.46 -21.71
C ALA A 352 11.96 -37.08 -21.14
N ALA A 353 12.52 -36.00 -21.66
CA ALA A 353 12.11 -34.66 -21.28
C ALA A 353 10.61 -34.48 -21.49
N SER A 354 9.85 -34.39 -20.41
CA SER A 354 8.44 -34.01 -20.50
C SER A 354 8.38 -32.54 -20.97
N LYS A 355 7.72 -32.37 -22.14
CA LYS A 355 7.37 -31.05 -22.68
C LYS A 355 6.41 -30.30 -21.78
#